data_fd3973b6f481bb4f08a707446e8acad1
#
_entry.id   fd3973b6f481bb4f08a707446e8acad1
#
_cell.length_a   1.000
_cell.length_b   1.000
_cell.length_c   1.000
_cell.angle_alpha   90.00
_cell.angle_beta   90.00
_cell.angle_gamma   90.00
#
_symmetry.space_group_name_H-M   'P 1'
#
loop_
_entity.id
_entity.type
_entity.pdbx_description
1 polymer ?
#
loop_
_entity_poly.entity_id
_entity_poly.type
_entity_poly.pdbx_seq_one_letter_code
_entity_poly.pdbx_strand_id
1 'polypeptide(L)'
;MCKTRFIHIAGVLAVLAVLAGCSADGYESGDGKYSYMRADFVEMHSDAGEAVDYVVTDDGQKLVTNPPFTLSWITVPDSVYRALMYYNLTYNESGTACAKALSVVRVPVLNIVPLRQTGNVPADPVTFESAWLSAGGKYLNMCVLLKSGTSDDNGGVQTVGVVGERTEDLPDGGRCAVLRFMHDQGGVPEYYSVRKYLSIRTSDIDADAVRIRINTYSGETEKMVYLR
;
A
#
# COMPACT_ATOMS: atom_id res chain seq x y z
N MET A 1 28.14 -26.26 66.89
CA MET A 1 27.23 -25.30 66.28
C MET A 1 27.86 -24.44 65.17
N CYS A 2 28.80 -24.95 64.41
CA CYS A 2 29.49 -24.13 63.35
C CYS A 2 29.29 -24.66 61.93
N LYS A 3 28.77 -25.89 61.70
CA LYS A 3 28.57 -26.45 60.34
C LYS A 3 27.28 -25.99 59.63
N THR A 4 26.24 -25.56 60.33
CA THR A 4 24.94 -25.20 59.75
C THR A 4 24.95 -23.77 59.14
N ARG A 5 25.80 -22.87 59.63
CA ARG A 5 25.91 -21.49 59.08
C ARG A 5 26.64 -21.45 57.74
N PHE A 6 27.59 -22.35 57.47
CA PHE A 6 28.30 -22.42 56.20
C PHE A 6 27.43 -22.92 55.07
N ILE A 7 26.48 -23.81 55.31
CA ILE A 7 25.57 -24.35 54.31
C ILE A 7 24.59 -23.27 53.83
N HIS A 8 24.12 -22.39 54.72
CA HIS A 8 23.21 -21.29 54.34
C HIS A 8 23.91 -20.19 53.55
N ILE A 9 25.16 -19.88 53.83
CA ILE A 9 25.95 -18.89 53.09
C ILE A 9 26.29 -19.41 51.70
N ALA A 10 26.63 -20.68 51.55
CA ALA A 10 26.85 -21.29 50.23
C ALA A 10 25.59 -21.37 49.36
N GLY A 11 24.42 -21.61 49.98
CA GLY A 11 23.12 -21.61 49.30
C GLY A 11 22.71 -20.24 48.80
N VAL A 12 22.93 -19.17 49.57
CA VAL A 12 22.63 -17.79 49.17
C VAL A 12 23.56 -17.30 48.08
N LEU A 13 24.86 -17.64 48.11
CA LEU A 13 25.79 -17.29 47.02
C LEU A 13 25.45 -18.04 45.72
N ALA A 14 24.98 -19.30 45.78
CA ALA A 14 24.58 -20.05 44.58
C ALA A 14 23.30 -19.47 43.96
N VAL A 15 22.35 -18.94 44.73
CA VAL A 15 21.12 -18.28 44.22
C VAL A 15 21.43 -16.92 43.60
N LEU A 16 22.38 -16.19 44.16
CA LEU A 16 22.82 -14.89 43.59
C LEU A 16 23.60 -15.03 42.25
N ALA A 17 24.30 -16.16 42.04
CA ALA A 17 25.01 -16.45 40.80
C ALA A 17 24.07 -16.81 39.63
N VAL A 18 22.85 -17.29 39.88
CA VAL A 18 21.87 -17.63 38.85
C VAL A 18 21.12 -16.38 38.34
N LEU A 19 21.14 -15.26 39.06
CA LEU A 19 20.52 -13.98 38.64
C LEU A 19 21.43 -13.11 37.80
N ALA A 20 22.71 -13.44 37.64
CA ALA A 20 23.67 -12.72 36.80
C ALA A 20 23.74 -13.23 35.34
N GLY A 21 22.89 -14.20 34.98
CA GLY A 21 22.92 -14.85 33.65
C GLY A 21 21.98 -14.29 32.61
N CYS A 22 21.32 -13.14 32.84
CA CYS A 22 20.71 -12.37 31.78
C CYS A 22 21.72 -11.32 31.31
N SER A 23 22.66 -11.69 30.45
CA SER A 23 23.19 -10.72 29.51
C SER A 23 21.98 -10.34 28.64
N ALA A 24 21.41 -9.16 28.88
CA ALA A 24 20.67 -8.49 27.87
C ALA A 24 21.68 -8.27 26.72
N ASP A 25 21.72 -9.18 25.75
CA ASP A 25 22.24 -8.88 24.46
C ASP A 25 21.46 -7.63 24.04
N GLY A 26 22.13 -6.48 24.09
CA GLY A 26 21.54 -5.23 23.67
C GLY A 26 21.03 -5.51 22.26
N TYR A 27 19.72 -5.38 22.05
CA TYR A 27 19.19 -5.27 20.71
C TYR A 27 20.12 -4.30 19.98
N GLU A 28 20.84 -4.80 18.97
CA GLU A 28 21.62 -3.91 18.12
C GLU A 28 20.66 -2.82 17.67
N SER A 29 20.92 -1.59 18.10
CA SER A 29 20.14 -0.44 17.68
C SER A 29 20.14 -0.49 16.16
N GLY A 30 18.96 -0.71 15.57
CA GLY A 30 18.82 -1.12 14.18
C GLY A 30 19.44 -0.15 13.18
N ASP A 31 20.74 -0.26 12.97
CA ASP A 31 21.51 0.46 11.95
C ASP A 31 21.48 -0.28 10.59
N GLY A 32 20.65 -1.32 10.46
CA GLY A 32 20.43 -2.02 9.20
C GLY A 32 19.72 -1.14 8.17
N LYS A 33 19.91 -1.46 6.88
CA LYS A 33 19.33 -0.69 5.75
C LYS A 33 17.81 -0.47 5.80
N TYR A 34 17.10 -1.18 6.68
CA TYR A 34 15.65 -1.06 6.87
C TYR A 34 15.24 -0.28 8.13
N SER A 35 16.18 0.15 8.98
CA SER A 35 15.90 0.81 10.26
C SER A 35 15.23 2.17 10.12
N TYR A 36 15.44 2.84 8.99
CA TYR A 36 14.87 4.15 8.65
C TYR A 36 13.95 4.07 7.43
N MET A 37 13.46 2.87 7.11
CA MET A 37 12.61 2.64 5.96
C MET A 37 11.25 3.32 6.14
N ARG A 38 10.87 4.12 5.15
CA ARG A 38 9.53 4.66 4.96
C ARG A 38 8.80 3.90 3.87
N ALA A 39 7.49 3.93 3.93
CA ALA A 39 6.60 3.36 2.92
C ALA A 39 5.50 4.38 2.62
N ASP A 40 5.58 5.02 1.46
CA ASP A 40 4.62 6.04 1.05
C ASP A 40 4.05 5.77 -0.33
N PHE A 41 2.78 6.12 -0.51
CA PHE A 41 2.22 6.25 -1.84
C PHE A 41 2.79 7.51 -2.48
N VAL A 42 3.32 7.36 -3.70
CA VAL A 42 4.03 8.42 -4.39
C VAL A 42 3.57 8.56 -5.84
N GLU A 43 3.71 9.75 -6.38
CA GLU A 43 3.81 10.02 -7.80
C GLU A 43 5.28 10.06 -8.17
N MET A 44 5.72 9.11 -8.99
CA MET A 44 7.09 9.06 -9.50
C MET A 44 7.16 9.75 -10.85
N HIS A 45 8.08 10.69 -11.01
CA HIS A 45 8.37 11.32 -12.28
C HIS A 45 9.49 10.54 -12.99
N SER A 46 9.27 10.20 -14.27
CA SER A 46 10.32 9.69 -15.14
C SER A 46 10.90 10.84 -15.95
N ASP A 47 12.22 10.90 -16.06
CA ASP A 47 12.93 11.84 -16.92
C ASP A 47 12.87 11.43 -18.41
N ALA A 48 13.56 12.18 -19.27
CA ALA A 48 13.66 11.89 -20.71
C ALA A 48 14.33 10.54 -21.02
N GLY A 49 15.06 9.96 -20.07
CA GLY A 49 15.72 8.63 -20.16
C GLY A 49 14.94 7.52 -19.45
N GLU A 50 13.67 7.75 -19.06
CA GLU A 50 12.81 6.83 -18.34
C GLU A 50 13.33 6.47 -16.92
N ALA A 51 14.31 7.22 -16.39
CA ALA A 51 14.75 7.08 -15.01
C ALA A 51 13.86 7.91 -14.07
N VAL A 52 13.56 7.37 -12.91
CA VAL A 52 12.86 8.10 -11.85
C VAL A 52 13.86 9.07 -11.21
N ASP A 53 13.65 10.36 -11.37
CA ASP A 53 14.52 11.44 -10.89
C ASP A 53 14.00 12.10 -9.61
N TYR A 54 12.68 12.14 -9.41
CA TYR A 54 12.06 12.55 -8.16
C TYR A 54 10.70 11.87 -7.94
N VAL A 55 10.23 11.93 -6.71
CA VAL A 55 8.89 11.49 -6.33
C VAL A 55 8.18 12.57 -5.53
N VAL A 56 6.84 12.56 -5.56
CA VAL A 56 5.98 13.39 -4.70
C VAL A 56 5.11 12.45 -3.89
N THR A 57 5.20 12.54 -2.57
CA THR A 57 4.39 11.75 -1.64
C THR A 57 2.96 12.26 -1.56
N ASP A 58 2.04 11.48 -0.99
CA ASP A 58 0.62 11.83 -0.86
C ASP A 58 0.37 13.09 0.01
N ASP A 59 1.31 13.43 0.90
CA ASP A 59 1.29 14.67 1.69
C ASP A 59 1.96 15.85 0.98
N GLY A 60 2.41 15.66 -0.28
CA GLY A 60 2.98 16.70 -1.12
C GLY A 60 4.49 16.91 -0.96
N GLN A 61 5.20 16.08 -0.18
CA GLN A 61 6.65 16.20 -0.07
C GLN A 61 7.32 15.75 -1.38
N LYS A 62 8.12 16.63 -1.98
CA LYS A 62 8.98 16.29 -3.12
C LYS A 62 10.34 15.77 -2.62
N LEU A 63 10.73 14.58 -3.08
CA LEU A 63 11.99 13.92 -2.76
C LEU A 63 12.74 13.62 -4.05
N VAL A 64 13.98 14.03 -4.12
CA VAL A 64 14.87 13.66 -5.23
C VAL A 64 15.32 12.20 -5.04
N THR A 65 15.27 11.39 -6.08
CA THR A 65 15.75 10.00 -5.98
C THR A 65 17.28 9.98 -6.08
N ASN A 66 17.93 9.32 -5.14
CA ASN A 66 19.39 9.24 -5.11
C ASN A 66 19.87 7.83 -4.72
N PRO A 67 20.44 7.07 -5.67
CA PRO A 67 20.55 7.39 -7.10
C PRO A 67 19.20 7.35 -7.83
N PRO A 68 19.07 7.98 -9.00
CA PRO A 68 17.98 7.73 -9.92
C PRO A 68 17.92 6.25 -10.31
N PHE A 69 16.74 5.72 -10.60
CA PHE A 69 16.56 4.29 -10.91
C PHE A 69 15.56 4.10 -12.03
N THR A 70 15.63 2.95 -12.70
CA THR A 70 14.69 2.54 -13.76
C THR A 70 13.85 1.36 -13.33
N LEU A 71 12.67 1.23 -13.92
CA LEU A 71 11.75 0.10 -13.70
C LEU A 71 11.22 -0.35 -15.06
N SER A 72 11.15 -1.66 -15.28
CA SER A 72 10.74 -2.25 -16.58
C SER A 72 9.34 -1.86 -17.05
N TRP A 73 8.49 -1.37 -16.14
CA TRP A 73 7.12 -0.93 -16.46
C TRP A 73 6.99 0.59 -16.62
N ILE A 74 8.08 1.36 -16.48
CA ILE A 74 8.18 2.76 -16.88
C ILE A 74 8.66 2.76 -18.33
N THR A 75 7.79 3.16 -19.26
CA THR A 75 8.03 3.05 -20.70
C THR A 75 7.71 4.34 -21.44
N VAL A 76 7.32 5.38 -20.72
CA VAL A 76 7.02 6.70 -21.29
C VAL A 76 7.88 7.72 -20.55
N PRO A 77 8.78 8.42 -21.25
CA PRO A 77 9.56 9.48 -20.68
C PRO A 77 8.68 10.69 -20.28
N ASP A 78 9.22 11.54 -19.41
CA ASP A 78 8.57 12.78 -18.93
C ASP A 78 7.13 12.55 -18.44
N SER A 79 6.91 11.44 -17.74
CA SER A 79 5.58 10.98 -17.31
C SER A 79 5.52 10.73 -15.81
N VAL A 80 4.28 10.68 -15.30
CA VAL A 80 4.01 10.44 -13.87
C VAL A 80 3.38 9.07 -13.67
N TYR A 81 3.96 8.29 -12.76
CA TYR A 81 3.51 6.96 -12.41
C TYR A 81 3.16 6.86 -10.93
N ARG A 82 2.05 6.22 -10.61
CA ARG A 82 1.61 5.98 -9.24
C ARG A 82 2.24 4.70 -8.68
N ALA A 83 2.82 4.77 -7.47
CA ALA A 83 3.45 3.62 -6.82
C ALA A 83 3.33 3.68 -5.30
N LEU A 84 3.53 2.54 -4.64
CA LEU A 84 3.91 2.43 -3.25
C LEU A 84 5.43 2.22 -3.21
N MET A 85 6.17 3.16 -2.64
CA MET A 85 7.62 3.12 -2.59
C MET A 85 8.11 2.90 -1.15
N TYR A 86 8.99 1.92 -0.98
CA TYR A 86 9.76 1.69 0.23
C TYR A 86 11.14 2.31 0.03
N TYR A 87 11.55 3.21 0.92
CA TYR A 87 12.78 3.97 0.75
C TYR A 87 13.38 4.41 2.08
N ASN A 88 14.66 4.71 2.08
CA ASN A 88 15.31 5.44 3.16
C ASN A 88 15.32 6.93 2.83
N LEU A 89 14.83 7.75 3.76
CA LEU A 89 14.98 9.20 3.66
C LEU A 89 16.42 9.57 3.97
N THR A 90 17.06 10.32 3.07
CA THR A 90 18.41 10.84 3.21
C THR A 90 18.42 12.32 2.86
N TYR A 91 19.56 12.98 3.10
CA TYR A 91 19.76 14.38 2.72
C TYR A 91 21.07 14.49 1.96
N ASN A 92 21.08 15.28 0.89
CA ASN A 92 22.32 15.57 0.17
C ASN A 92 23.12 16.68 0.91
N GLU A 93 24.30 17.01 0.37
CA GLU A 93 25.19 18.03 0.96
C GLU A 93 24.55 19.42 1.07
N SER A 94 23.59 19.76 0.22
CA SER A 94 22.82 21.01 0.25
C SER A 94 21.60 20.95 1.20
N GLY A 95 21.38 19.84 1.92
CA GLY A 95 20.26 19.66 2.83
C GLY A 95 18.93 19.31 2.13
N THR A 96 18.96 19.01 0.83
CA THR A 96 17.75 18.58 0.10
C THR A 96 17.36 17.16 0.49
N ALA A 97 16.08 16.95 0.77
CA ALA A 97 15.53 15.64 1.08
C ALA A 97 15.60 14.70 -0.14
N CYS A 98 16.19 13.54 0.05
CA CYS A 98 16.38 12.52 -0.97
C CYS A 98 15.75 11.20 -0.55
N ALA A 99 15.26 10.45 -1.53
CA ALA A 99 14.76 9.10 -1.35
C ALA A 99 15.74 8.10 -1.97
N LYS A 100 16.29 7.20 -1.15
CA LYS A 100 17.00 6.02 -1.63
C LYS A 100 16.02 4.87 -1.71
N ALA A 101 15.55 4.56 -2.92
CA ALA A 101 14.56 3.50 -3.16
C ALA A 101 15.11 2.13 -2.74
N LEU A 102 14.28 1.33 -2.07
CA LEU A 102 14.56 -0.04 -1.67
C LEU A 102 13.66 -1.03 -2.43
N SER A 103 12.40 -0.67 -2.59
CA SER A 103 11.40 -1.45 -3.34
C SER A 103 10.30 -0.53 -3.85
N VAL A 104 9.75 -0.85 -5.01
CA VAL A 104 8.68 -0.09 -5.63
C VAL A 104 7.61 -1.04 -6.13
N VAL A 105 6.36 -0.80 -5.73
CA VAL A 105 5.20 -1.56 -6.17
C VAL A 105 4.31 -0.65 -7.01
N ARG A 106 4.06 -1.05 -8.26
CA ARG A 106 3.15 -0.30 -9.14
C ARG A 106 1.74 -0.26 -8.54
N VAL A 107 1.14 0.93 -8.50
CA VAL A 107 -0.25 1.13 -8.09
C VAL A 107 -1.04 1.57 -9.33
N PRO A 108 -1.89 0.70 -9.90
CA PRO A 108 -2.74 1.10 -11.02
C PRO A 108 -3.66 2.25 -10.64
N VAL A 109 -3.76 3.26 -11.51
CA VAL A 109 -4.76 4.31 -11.41
C VAL A 109 -5.92 3.93 -12.31
N LEU A 110 -7.06 3.64 -11.70
CA LEU A 110 -8.26 3.19 -12.39
C LEU A 110 -9.05 4.39 -12.92
N ASN A 111 -9.50 4.30 -14.16
CA ASN A 111 -10.46 5.23 -14.72
C ASN A 111 -11.87 4.76 -14.38
N ILE A 112 -12.77 5.69 -14.07
CA ILE A 112 -14.19 5.39 -13.84
C ILE A 112 -14.88 5.24 -15.19
N VAL A 113 -15.37 4.03 -15.47
CA VAL A 113 -16.14 3.75 -16.70
C VAL A 113 -17.63 3.94 -16.40
N PRO A 114 -18.38 4.77 -17.14
CA PRO A 114 -19.82 4.90 -16.94
C PRO A 114 -20.55 3.57 -17.19
N LEU A 115 -21.52 3.22 -16.34
CA LEU A 115 -22.29 1.96 -16.42
C LEU A 115 -22.91 1.75 -17.82
N ARG A 116 -23.38 2.83 -18.46
CA ARG A 116 -23.97 2.77 -19.81
C ARG A 116 -22.99 2.34 -20.91
N GLN A 117 -21.70 2.36 -20.63
CA GLN A 117 -20.62 1.96 -21.56
C GLN A 117 -20.12 0.54 -21.28
N THR A 118 -20.59 -0.07 -20.20
CA THR A 118 -20.23 -1.43 -19.81
C THR A 118 -21.40 -2.35 -20.13
N GLY A 119 -21.14 -3.48 -20.79
CA GLY A 119 -22.11 -4.55 -20.95
C GLY A 119 -22.33 -5.30 -19.62
N ASN A 120 -21.88 -6.54 -19.54
CA ASN A 120 -21.80 -7.25 -18.27
C ASN A 120 -20.65 -6.69 -17.43
N VAL A 121 -20.91 -6.37 -16.15
CA VAL A 121 -19.90 -5.93 -15.18
C VAL A 121 -19.44 -7.15 -14.40
N PRO A 122 -18.23 -7.68 -14.65
CA PRO A 122 -17.69 -8.80 -13.88
C PRO A 122 -17.59 -8.40 -12.40
N ALA A 123 -18.02 -9.30 -11.53
CA ALA A 123 -18.06 -9.05 -10.10
C ALA A 123 -17.63 -10.30 -9.32
N ASP A 124 -16.54 -10.94 -9.76
CA ASP A 124 -15.93 -12.03 -9.00
C ASP A 124 -15.51 -11.53 -7.63
N PRO A 125 -15.66 -12.36 -6.58
CA PRO A 125 -15.44 -11.90 -5.22
C PRO A 125 -13.97 -11.61 -4.95
N VAL A 126 -13.74 -10.62 -4.07
CA VAL A 126 -12.41 -10.27 -3.54
C VAL A 126 -12.45 -10.22 -2.02
N THR A 127 -11.28 -10.20 -1.36
CA THR A 127 -11.22 -9.77 0.03
C THR A 127 -10.95 -8.27 0.07
N PHE A 128 -11.90 -7.50 0.59
CA PHE A 128 -11.74 -6.06 0.77
C PHE A 128 -11.02 -5.78 2.09
N GLU A 129 -9.91 -5.02 2.05
CA GLU A 129 -9.17 -4.62 3.24
C GLU A 129 -9.51 -3.19 3.67
N SER A 130 -9.42 -2.22 2.75
CA SER A 130 -9.63 -0.81 3.08
C SER A 130 -9.82 0.06 1.84
N ALA A 131 -10.43 1.26 2.06
CA ALA A 131 -10.37 2.37 1.12
C ALA A 131 -10.27 3.67 1.91
N TRP A 132 -9.47 4.62 1.43
CA TRP A 132 -9.17 5.88 2.11
C TRP A 132 -8.78 6.99 1.11
N LEU A 133 -9.03 8.22 1.51
CA LEU A 133 -8.55 9.39 0.78
C LEU A 133 -7.05 9.58 1.05
N SER A 134 -6.24 9.85 0.03
CA SER A 134 -4.82 10.22 0.20
C SER A 134 -4.70 11.51 1.01
N ALA A 135 -3.56 11.71 1.70
CA ALA A 135 -3.36 12.86 2.57
C ALA A 135 -3.55 14.20 1.85
N GLY A 136 -3.08 14.32 0.61
CA GLY A 136 -3.31 15.51 -0.23
C GLY A 136 -4.66 15.54 -0.95
N GLY A 137 -5.56 14.60 -0.71
CA GLY A 137 -6.89 14.55 -1.32
C GLY A 137 -6.92 14.18 -2.81
N LYS A 138 -5.77 13.92 -3.44
CA LYS A 138 -5.67 13.72 -4.90
C LYS A 138 -6.13 12.34 -5.37
N TYR A 139 -6.07 11.34 -4.48
CA TYR A 139 -6.42 9.97 -4.80
C TYR A 139 -7.35 9.36 -3.75
N LEU A 140 -8.35 8.63 -4.22
CA LEU A 140 -9.06 7.64 -3.45
C LEU A 140 -8.30 6.32 -3.62
N ASN A 141 -7.66 5.85 -2.56
CA ASN A 141 -6.90 4.61 -2.55
C ASN A 141 -7.77 3.44 -2.07
N MET A 142 -7.48 2.26 -2.56
CA MET A 142 -8.15 1.02 -2.16
C MET A 142 -7.14 -0.11 -2.05
N CYS A 143 -7.37 -1.00 -1.09
CA CYS A 143 -6.60 -2.22 -0.88
C CYS A 143 -7.52 -3.43 -0.91
N VAL A 144 -7.20 -4.38 -1.79
CA VAL A 144 -7.91 -5.66 -1.92
C VAL A 144 -6.92 -6.82 -1.95
N LEU A 145 -7.36 -8.01 -1.53
CA LEU A 145 -6.66 -9.26 -1.81
C LEU A 145 -7.37 -9.96 -2.95
N LEU A 146 -6.63 -10.26 -3.99
CA LEU A 146 -7.09 -11.05 -5.13
C LEU A 146 -6.54 -12.46 -5.03
N LYS A 147 -7.34 -13.46 -5.36
CA LYS A 147 -6.85 -14.82 -5.51
C LYS A 147 -6.00 -14.91 -6.77
N SER A 148 -4.90 -15.61 -6.70
CA SER A 148 -3.93 -15.73 -7.79
C SER A 148 -3.28 -17.11 -7.79
N GLY A 149 -2.66 -17.47 -8.91
CA GLY A 149 -1.92 -18.69 -9.08
C GLY A 149 -1.25 -18.73 -10.46
N THR A 150 -0.37 -19.67 -10.65
CA THR A 150 0.21 -20.01 -11.96
C THR A 150 -0.35 -21.35 -12.41
N SER A 151 -0.77 -21.46 -13.65
CA SER A 151 -1.04 -22.75 -14.30
C SER A 151 -0.08 -22.91 -15.48
N ASP A 152 0.33 -24.14 -15.74
CA ASP A 152 1.22 -24.46 -16.86
C ASP A 152 0.49 -24.33 -18.22
N ASP A 153 -0.85 -24.32 -18.19
CA ASP A 153 -1.70 -24.20 -19.36
C ASP A 153 -2.38 -22.81 -19.42
N ASN A 154 -1.97 -21.97 -20.36
CA ASN A 154 -2.62 -20.72 -20.78
C ASN A 154 -3.19 -19.89 -19.62
N GLY A 155 -2.31 -19.28 -18.84
CA GLY A 155 -2.70 -18.46 -17.70
C GLY A 155 -3.72 -17.39 -18.08
N GLY A 156 -4.89 -17.44 -17.44
CA GLY A 156 -5.92 -16.42 -17.59
C GLY A 156 -5.37 -15.02 -17.24
N VAL A 157 -6.11 -13.99 -17.62
CA VAL A 157 -5.76 -12.60 -17.32
C VAL A 157 -6.80 -12.03 -16.37
N GLN A 158 -6.38 -11.80 -15.13
CA GLN A 158 -7.20 -11.16 -14.14
C GLN A 158 -7.29 -9.66 -14.40
N THR A 159 -8.48 -9.10 -14.35
CA THR A 159 -8.69 -7.66 -14.54
C THR A 159 -9.45 -7.03 -13.37
N VAL A 160 -9.16 -5.76 -13.11
CA VAL A 160 -9.86 -4.95 -12.12
C VAL A 160 -10.23 -3.60 -12.73
N GLY A 161 -11.33 -3.03 -12.26
CA GLY A 161 -11.82 -1.74 -12.74
C GLY A 161 -12.81 -1.12 -11.78
N VAL A 162 -13.34 0.04 -12.18
CA VAL A 162 -14.37 0.76 -11.43
C VAL A 162 -15.43 1.27 -12.39
N VAL A 163 -16.67 0.99 -12.08
CA VAL A 163 -17.84 1.46 -12.84
C VAL A 163 -18.60 2.50 -12.04
N GLY A 164 -18.86 3.66 -12.66
CA GLY A 164 -19.74 4.69 -12.11
C GLY A 164 -21.21 4.31 -12.33
N GLU A 165 -21.93 3.99 -11.26
CA GLU A 165 -23.34 3.57 -11.35
C GLU A 165 -24.29 4.75 -11.41
N ARG A 166 -24.21 5.65 -10.43
CA ARG A 166 -25.10 6.81 -10.26
C ARG A 166 -24.51 7.81 -9.27
N THR A 167 -25.14 8.97 -9.18
CA THR A 167 -24.92 9.94 -8.12
C THR A 167 -26.18 10.00 -7.24
N GLU A 168 -26.01 10.09 -5.93
CA GLU A 168 -27.06 10.22 -4.93
C GLU A 168 -26.86 11.50 -4.13
N ASP A 169 -27.95 12.09 -3.62
CA ASP A 169 -27.86 13.21 -2.70
C ASP A 169 -27.56 12.71 -1.27
N LEU A 170 -26.71 13.41 -0.57
CA LEU A 170 -26.43 13.17 0.85
C LEU A 170 -27.44 13.94 1.71
N PRO A 171 -27.71 13.50 2.96
CA PRO A 171 -28.65 14.18 3.86
C PRO A 171 -28.28 15.63 4.18
N ASP A 172 -27.01 15.98 4.08
CA ASP A 172 -26.45 17.32 4.31
C ASP A 172 -26.46 18.22 3.06
N GLY A 173 -27.03 17.74 1.95
CA GLY A 173 -27.12 18.46 0.66
C GLY A 173 -25.91 18.27 -0.25
N GLY A 174 -24.90 17.48 0.15
CA GLY A 174 -23.78 17.09 -0.70
C GLY A 174 -24.17 15.98 -1.69
N ARG A 175 -23.25 15.63 -2.58
CA ARG A 175 -23.41 14.55 -3.57
C ARG A 175 -22.51 13.36 -3.27
N CYS A 176 -23.01 12.16 -3.49
CA CYS A 176 -22.27 10.92 -3.36
C CYS A 176 -22.23 10.17 -4.70
N ALA A 177 -21.04 9.96 -5.22
CA ALA A 177 -20.85 9.07 -6.37
C ALA A 177 -20.90 7.60 -5.90
N VAL A 178 -21.78 6.81 -6.49
CA VAL A 178 -21.85 5.36 -6.24
C VAL A 178 -21.03 4.67 -7.31
N LEU A 179 -19.95 4.04 -6.88
CA LEU A 179 -19.02 3.29 -7.69
C LEU A 179 -19.13 1.81 -7.39
N ARG A 180 -19.04 0.97 -8.41
CA ARG A 180 -18.91 -0.47 -8.26
C ARG A 180 -17.50 -0.90 -8.59
N PHE A 181 -16.86 -1.62 -7.69
CA PHE A 181 -15.62 -2.31 -7.99
C PHE A 181 -15.88 -3.49 -8.90
N MET A 182 -15.14 -3.58 -9.98
CA MET A 182 -15.21 -4.64 -10.97
C MET A 182 -13.99 -5.55 -10.83
N HIS A 183 -14.23 -6.83 -10.79
CA HIS A 183 -13.19 -7.85 -10.80
C HIS A 183 -13.61 -9.01 -11.69
N ASP A 184 -12.73 -9.38 -12.61
CA ASP A 184 -12.82 -10.59 -13.42
C ASP A 184 -11.62 -11.46 -13.08
N GLN A 185 -11.86 -12.64 -12.53
CA GLN A 185 -10.82 -13.61 -12.21
C GLN A 185 -10.13 -14.14 -13.48
N GLY A 186 -10.82 -14.08 -14.62
CA GLY A 186 -10.25 -14.35 -15.95
C GLY A 186 -9.62 -15.72 -16.13
N GLY A 187 -10.05 -16.73 -15.33
CA GLY A 187 -9.49 -18.06 -15.36
C GLY A 187 -8.13 -18.22 -14.64
N VAL A 188 -7.67 -17.19 -13.93
CA VAL A 188 -6.47 -17.30 -13.08
C VAL A 188 -6.75 -18.21 -11.88
N PRO A 189 -5.90 -19.23 -11.59
CA PRO A 189 -6.09 -20.13 -10.46
C PRO A 189 -6.09 -19.40 -9.10
N GLU A 190 -6.86 -19.92 -8.13
CA GLU A 190 -7.06 -19.28 -6.83
C GLU A 190 -6.23 -19.93 -5.69
N TYR A 191 -4.94 -20.17 -5.92
CA TYR A 191 -4.09 -20.93 -4.99
C TYR A 191 -3.66 -20.13 -3.77
N TYR A 192 -3.44 -18.80 -3.93
CA TYR A 192 -3.02 -17.90 -2.86
C TYR A 192 -3.61 -16.51 -3.05
N SER A 193 -3.48 -15.67 -2.02
CA SER A 193 -3.97 -14.28 -2.09
C SER A 193 -2.82 -13.31 -2.28
N VAL A 194 -3.00 -12.34 -3.19
CA VAL A 194 -2.05 -11.27 -3.46
C VAL A 194 -2.69 -9.94 -3.12
N ARG A 195 -2.02 -9.13 -2.30
CA ARG A 195 -2.45 -7.77 -1.98
C ARG A 195 -2.25 -6.86 -3.18
N LYS A 196 -3.29 -6.13 -3.54
CA LYS A 196 -3.27 -5.13 -4.61
C LYS A 196 -3.72 -3.78 -4.07
N TYR A 197 -2.91 -2.77 -4.30
CA TYR A 197 -3.25 -1.38 -4.09
C TYR A 197 -3.69 -0.77 -5.42
N LEU A 198 -4.74 0.03 -5.37
CA LEU A 198 -5.37 0.68 -6.50
C LEU A 198 -5.67 2.13 -6.13
N SER A 199 -5.65 3.02 -7.09
CA SER A 199 -6.00 4.42 -6.87
C SER A 199 -7.00 4.89 -7.92
N ILE A 200 -7.87 5.84 -7.54
CA ILE A 200 -8.79 6.56 -8.44
C ILE A 200 -8.49 8.04 -8.23
N ARG A 201 -8.34 8.82 -9.30
CA ARG A 201 -8.16 10.28 -9.15
C ARG A 201 -9.46 10.90 -8.63
N THR A 202 -9.36 11.71 -7.60
CA THR A 202 -10.53 12.44 -7.08
C THR A 202 -11.01 13.51 -8.05
N SER A 203 -10.14 14.03 -8.92
CA SER A 203 -10.51 14.95 -10.01
C SER A 203 -11.50 14.36 -11.02
N ASP A 204 -11.57 13.03 -11.11
CA ASP A 204 -12.47 12.31 -12.01
C ASP A 204 -13.85 12.06 -11.35
N ILE A 205 -14.05 12.56 -10.12
CA ILE A 205 -15.24 12.35 -9.30
C ILE A 205 -15.90 13.69 -9.00
N ASP A 206 -17.04 13.95 -9.63
CA ASP A 206 -17.85 15.15 -9.38
C ASP A 206 -18.86 14.89 -8.24
N ALA A 207 -18.33 14.72 -7.02
CA ALA A 207 -19.09 14.49 -5.80
C ALA A 207 -18.29 14.85 -4.54
N ASP A 208 -18.96 14.97 -3.40
CA ASP A 208 -18.36 15.27 -2.10
C ASP A 208 -17.96 14.00 -1.34
N ALA A 209 -18.57 12.88 -1.72
CA ALA A 209 -18.27 11.56 -1.18
C ALA A 209 -18.36 10.47 -2.26
N VAL A 210 -17.75 9.33 -1.96
CA VAL A 210 -17.82 8.13 -2.78
C VAL A 210 -18.33 6.97 -1.94
N ARG A 211 -19.30 6.24 -2.45
CA ARG A 211 -19.71 4.93 -1.95
C ARG A 211 -19.22 3.87 -2.91
N ILE A 212 -18.26 3.05 -2.48
CA ILE A 212 -17.73 1.95 -3.27
C ILE A 212 -18.47 0.68 -2.88
N ARG A 213 -19.11 0.03 -3.86
CA ARG A 213 -19.75 -1.29 -3.72
C ARG A 213 -18.78 -2.36 -4.21
N ILE A 214 -18.60 -3.39 -3.40
CA ILE A 214 -17.56 -4.41 -3.62
C ILE A 214 -18.18 -5.78 -3.35
N ASN A 215 -18.09 -6.69 -4.32
CA ASN A 215 -18.46 -8.07 -4.08
C ASN A 215 -17.32 -8.79 -3.36
N THR A 216 -17.62 -9.38 -2.20
CA THR A 216 -16.63 -10.12 -1.39
C THR A 216 -17.07 -11.58 -1.23
N TYR A 217 -16.16 -12.42 -0.77
CA TYR A 217 -16.46 -13.83 -0.45
C TYR A 217 -17.55 -13.99 0.64
N SER A 218 -17.85 -12.91 1.39
CA SER A 218 -18.92 -12.87 2.40
C SER A 218 -20.19 -12.17 1.92
N GLY A 219 -20.26 -11.81 0.65
CA GLY A 219 -21.34 -11.04 0.04
C GLY A 219 -20.92 -9.61 -0.31
N GLU A 220 -21.89 -8.84 -0.84
CA GLU A 220 -21.63 -7.44 -1.21
C GLU A 220 -21.44 -6.58 0.04
N THR A 221 -20.43 -5.71 0.02
CA THR A 221 -20.15 -4.71 1.05
C THR A 221 -20.04 -3.32 0.43
N GLU A 222 -20.19 -2.29 1.26
CA GLU A 222 -20.03 -0.90 0.83
C GLU A 222 -19.06 -0.16 1.73
N LYS A 223 -18.27 0.71 1.12
CA LYS A 223 -17.38 1.65 1.84
C LYS A 223 -17.66 3.08 1.42
N MET A 224 -17.99 3.92 2.39
CA MET A 224 -18.10 5.37 2.21
C MET A 224 -16.76 6.04 2.48
N VAL A 225 -16.36 6.97 1.60
CA VAL A 225 -15.19 7.84 1.77
C VAL A 225 -15.60 9.26 1.39
N TYR A 226 -15.40 10.21 2.29
CA TYR A 226 -15.61 11.64 2.02
C TYR A 226 -14.38 12.20 1.34
N LEU A 227 -14.59 13.04 0.31
CA LEU A 227 -13.53 13.65 -0.49
C LEU A 227 -13.22 15.09 -0.08
N ARG A 228 -14.10 15.70 0.74
CA ARG A 228 -14.02 17.07 1.27
C ARG A 228 -14.37 17.11 2.74
#